data_133b3fb42d4005fc0d1b3db478ab3b23
#
_entry.id   133b3fb42d4005fc0d1b3db478ab3b23
#
_cell.length_a   1.000
_cell.length_b   1.000
_cell.length_c   1.000
_cell.angle_alpha   90.00
_cell.angle_beta   90.00
_cell.angle_gamma   90.00
#
_symmetry.space_group_name_H-M   'P 1'
#
loop_
_entity.id
_entity.type
_entity.pdbx_description
1 polymer ?
#
loop_
_entity_poly.entity_id
_entity_poly.type
_entity_poly.pdbx_seq_one_letter_code
_entity_poly.pdbx_strand_id
1 'polypeptide(L)'
;MRNTSILCLTLAVLHTAAPAQAEEGSGPAAQAFDLADLTQLTLARVEYDSVGGMGEAYYAFEGRIWARWETDFPQAEHNLAKRLGELTRLTLVPDPARRRFTAPDLGDYPLLFMSDPGYMRYTTEEAESLRAYLQNGGFLWVDDFWGDAEWASFERFMREVLPNNHWREVPIDHPIFHTVFEFEEMPQIPARSFASRGGFTAEPAWFHRYPAGDLSRATMRGYFDSDGRLMAIGTHNTDIFDGWEREAYGSWYFERFSTQSYRMGVNVLTYVLTH
;
A
#
# COMPACT_ATOMS: atom_id res chain seq x y z
N MET A 1 24.45 92.93 15.18
CA MET A 1 23.44 91.87 14.98
C MET A 1 24.17 90.68 14.42
N ARG A 2 24.50 89.71 15.30
CA ARG A 2 25.21 88.50 14.94
C ARG A 2 24.35 87.31 15.41
N ASN A 3 23.83 86.58 14.47
CA ASN A 3 23.11 85.34 14.74
C ASN A 3 24.11 84.20 14.91
N THR A 4 24.04 83.58 16.09
CA THR A 4 24.81 82.39 16.38
C THR A 4 23.86 81.17 16.28
N SER A 5 24.03 80.35 15.25
CA SER A 5 23.28 79.11 15.08
C SER A 5 23.98 78.01 15.89
N ILE A 6 23.23 77.39 16.78
CA ILE A 6 23.65 76.22 17.56
C ILE A 6 23.28 74.99 16.73
N LEU A 7 24.29 74.19 16.37
CA LEU A 7 24.13 72.91 15.70
C LEU A 7 23.95 71.79 16.72
N CYS A 8 22.72 71.26 16.83
CA CYS A 8 22.45 70.04 17.61
C CYS A 8 22.81 68.81 16.81
N LEU A 9 23.85 68.10 17.24
CA LEU A 9 24.22 66.81 16.72
C LEU A 9 23.38 65.73 17.42
N THR A 10 22.40 65.13 16.72
CA THR A 10 21.69 63.96 17.17
C THR A 10 22.44 62.70 16.73
N LEU A 11 22.97 61.97 17.74
CA LEU A 11 23.57 60.68 17.53
C LEU A 11 22.47 59.64 17.30
N ALA A 12 22.33 59.12 16.09
CA ALA A 12 21.48 57.97 15.78
C ALA A 12 22.20 56.69 16.16
N VAL A 13 21.71 55.99 17.19
CA VAL A 13 22.17 54.65 17.57
C VAL A 13 21.47 53.67 16.62
N LEU A 14 22.17 53.14 15.65
CA LEU A 14 21.73 52.03 14.82
C LEU A 14 21.77 50.74 15.67
N HIS A 15 20.59 50.26 16.10
CA HIS A 15 20.43 48.90 16.57
C HIS A 15 20.40 47.98 15.36
N THR A 16 21.50 47.26 15.11
CA THR A 16 21.51 46.11 14.22
C THR A 16 20.83 44.93 14.91
N ALA A 17 19.58 44.68 14.55
CA ALA A 17 18.93 43.43 14.90
C ALA A 17 19.62 42.29 14.13
N ALA A 18 20.20 41.34 14.84
CA ALA A 18 20.65 40.10 14.29
C ALA A 18 19.45 39.32 13.70
N PRO A 19 19.58 38.66 12.54
CA PRO A 19 18.53 37.80 12.04
C PRO A 19 18.37 36.61 13.00
N ALA A 20 17.12 36.39 13.46
CA ALA A 20 16.75 35.18 14.15
C ALA A 20 17.02 34.00 13.23
N GLN A 21 17.94 33.14 13.61
CA GLN A 21 18.07 31.83 12.96
C GLN A 21 16.79 31.05 13.26
N ALA A 22 16.01 30.78 12.22
CA ALA A 22 14.98 29.77 12.28
C ALA A 22 15.70 28.44 12.56
N GLU A 23 15.46 27.86 13.73
CA GLU A 23 15.77 26.46 13.95
C GLU A 23 14.92 25.67 12.94
N GLU A 24 15.56 25.16 11.90
CA GLU A 24 15.02 24.07 11.09
C GLU A 24 14.85 22.89 12.04
N GLY A 25 13.59 22.69 12.48
CA GLY A 25 13.21 21.47 13.17
C GLY A 25 13.40 20.33 12.19
N SER A 26 14.54 19.64 12.31
CA SER A 26 14.74 18.35 11.68
C SER A 26 13.74 17.38 12.32
N GLY A 27 12.57 17.22 11.70
CA GLY A 27 11.74 16.04 11.92
C GLY A 27 12.62 14.80 11.72
N PRO A 28 12.31 13.67 12.37
CA PRO A 28 13.08 12.47 12.18
C PRO A 28 13.11 12.17 10.67
N ALA A 29 14.32 12.16 10.09
CA ALA A 29 14.51 11.76 8.71
C ALA A 29 13.91 10.36 8.58
N ALA A 30 13.07 10.17 7.57
CA ALA A 30 12.55 8.85 7.22
C ALA A 30 13.78 7.92 7.15
N GLN A 31 13.82 6.91 8.02
CA GLN A 31 14.88 5.92 7.97
C GLN A 31 14.62 5.09 6.71
N ALA A 32 15.31 5.42 5.64
CA ALA A 32 15.38 4.54 4.49
C ALA A 32 15.92 3.19 4.98
N PHE A 33 15.21 2.11 4.70
CA PHE A 33 15.69 0.76 5.00
C PHE A 33 17.03 0.57 4.27
N ASP A 34 18.10 0.29 5.03
CA ASP A 34 19.36 -0.03 4.41
C ASP A 34 19.29 -1.45 3.83
N LEU A 35 19.31 -1.54 2.50
CA LEU A 35 19.30 -2.84 1.79
C LEU A 35 20.46 -3.76 2.23
N ALA A 36 21.55 -3.20 2.76
CA ALA A 36 22.67 -3.97 3.29
C ALA A 36 22.35 -4.63 4.64
N ASP A 37 21.40 -4.07 5.40
CA ASP A 37 20.93 -4.62 6.68
C ASP A 37 19.78 -5.62 6.49
N LEU A 38 19.14 -5.66 5.32
CA LEU A 38 18.12 -6.64 4.97
C LEU A 38 18.73 -8.01 4.67
N THR A 39 19.33 -8.62 5.69
CA THR A 39 19.78 -10.01 5.58
C THR A 39 18.60 -10.98 5.42
N GLN A 40 17.41 -10.55 5.82
CA GLN A 40 16.19 -11.34 5.74
C GLN A 40 14.93 -10.46 5.75
N LEU A 41 14.10 -10.56 4.71
CA LEU A 41 12.83 -9.85 4.59
C LEU A 41 11.66 -10.72 5.08
N THR A 42 10.81 -10.18 5.94
CA THR A 42 9.56 -10.82 6.35
C THR A 42 8.38 -10.11 5.69
N LEU A 43 7.52 -10.86 5.02
CA LEU A 43 6.24 -10.36 4.52
C LEU A 43 5.24 -10.25 5.68
N ALA A 44 4.49 -9.16 5.76
CA ALA A 44 3.55 -8.92 6.85
C ALA A 44 2.14 -8.67 6.33
N ARG A 45 1.19 -9.54 6.75
CA ARG A 45 -0.24 -9.39 6.49
C ARG A 45 -0.89 -8.56 7.59
N VAL A 46 -1.71 -7.59 7.19
CA VAL A 46 -2.52 -6.81 8.12
C VAL A 46 -3.76 -7.59 8.54
N GLU A 47 -3.89 -7.81 9.85
CA GLU A 47 -5.13 -8.27 10.48
C GLU A 47 -5.99 -7.08 10.85
N TYR A 48 -7.22 -7.04 10.37
CA TYR A 48 -8.19 -5.99 10.67
C TYR A 48 -9.57 -6.58 11.00
N ASP A 49 -10.40 -5.79 11.67
CA ASP A 49 -11.79 -6.15 11.92
C ASP A 49 -12.68 -5.79 10.73
N SER A 50 -13.77 -6.53 10.54
CA SER A 50 -14.77 -6.25 9.53
C SER A 50 -16.14 -5.99 10.13
N VAL A 51 -17.00 -5.28 9.39
CA VAL A 51 -18.40 -5.06 9.76
C VAL A 51 -19.29 -6.14 9.18
N GLY A 52 -20.42 -6.43 9.87
CA GLY A 52 -21.41 -7.37 9.39
C GLY A 52 -21.21 -8.81 9.87
N GLY A 53 -21.84 -9.74 9.18
CA GLY A 53 -21.87 -11.16 9.49
C GLY A 53 -21.36 -12.03 8.35
N MET A 54 -21.99 -13.22 8.20
CA MET A 54 -21.68 -14.14 7.09
C MET A 54 -22.02 -13.46 5.74
N GLY A 55 -21.10 -13.57 4.80
CA GLY A 55 -21.16 -12.91 3.49
C GLY A 55 -20.56 -11.50 3.48
N GLU A 56 -20.30 -10.91 4.66
CA GLU A 56 -19.69 -9.58 4.81
C GLU A 56 -18.34 -9.71 5.53
N ALA A 57 -18.35 -9.76 6.88
CA ALA A 57 -17.15 -9.90 7.69
C ALA A 57 -16.51 -11.30 7.58
N TYR A 58 -17.31 -12.30 7.29
CA TYR A 58 -16.90 -13.72 7.19
C TYR A 58 -17.50 -14.36 5.95
N TYR A 59 -16.78 -15.31 5.38
CA TYR A 59 -17.28 -16.15 4.30
C TYR A 59 -16.92 -17.63 4.53
N ALA A 60 -17.68 -18.52 3.93
CA ALA A 60 -17.42 -19.97 4.00
C ALA A 60 -16.77 -20.43 2.70
N PHE A 61 -15.59 -21.01 2.81
CA PHE A 61 -14.87 -21.55 1.67
C PHE A 61 -14.09 -22.81 2.08
N GLU A 62 -14.13 -23.84 1.25
CA GLU A 62 -13.45 -25.13 1.47
C GLU A 62 -13.69 -25.76 2.88
N GLY A 63 -14.93 -25.62 3.39
CA GLY A 63 -15.34 -26.19 4.67
C GLY A 63 -14.87 -25.43 5.93
N ARG A 64 -14.26 -24.26 5.74
CA ARG A 64 -13.83 -23.35 6.81
C ARG A 64 -14.58 -22.01 6.71
N ILE A 65 -14.72 -21.32 7.85
CA ILE A 65 -15.12 -19.93 7.92
C ILE A 65 -13.85 -19.08 7.98
N TRP A 66 -13.79 -18.10 7.08
CA TRP A 66 -12.67 -17.18 6.93
C TRP A 66 -13.10 -15.77 7.35
N ALA A 67 -12.24 -15.05 8.05
CA ALA A 67 -12.37 -13.61 8.18
C ALA A 67 -11.81 -12.92 6.91
N ARG A 68 -12.30 -11.74 6.56
CA ARG A 68 -11.89 -11.03 5.34
C ARG A 68 -10.38 -10.79 5.25
N TRP A 69 -9.74 -10.41 6.33
CA TRP A 69 -8.28 -10.21 6.35
C TRP A 69 -7.47 -11.50 6.06
N GLU A 70 -8.08 -12.68 6.28
CA GLU A 70 -7.45 -13.99 6.04
C GLU A 70 -7.52 -14.42 4.58
N THR A 71 -8.20 -13.67 3.71
CA THR A 71 -8.29 -14.00 2.28
C THR A 71 -6.87 -14.20 1.72
N ASP A 72 -6.63 -15.36 1.08
CA ASP A 72 -5.34 -15.82 0.52
C ASP A 72 -4.22 -16.10 1.52
N PHE A 73 -4.40 -15.74 2.80
CA PHE A 73 -3.38 -15.90 3.84
C PHE A 73 -3.39 -17.31 4.43
N PRO A 74 -2.25 -17.93 4.71
CA PRO A 74 -0.88 -17.44 4.45
C PRO A 74 -0.30 -17.93 3.12
N GLN A 75 -1.10 -18.60 2.28
CA GLN A 75 -0.61 -19.31 1.11
C GLN A 75 -0.04 -18.35 0.05
N ALA A 76 -0.67 -17.19 -0.12
CA ALA A 76 -0.19 -16.17 -1.06
C ALA A 76 1.23 -15.71 -0.70
N GLU A 77 1.48 -15.37 0.56
CA GLU A 77 2.81 -14.93 1.02
C GLU A 77 3.83 -16.06 0.99
N HIS A 78 3.45 -17.30 1.36
CA HIS A 78 4.36 -18.45 1.25
C HIS A 78 4.84 -18.67 -0.19
N ASN A 79 3.91 -18.65 -1.15
CA ASN A 79 4.23 -18.83 -2.55
C ASN A 79 5.04 -17.64 -3.08
N LEU A 80 4.67 -16.41 -2.72
CA LEU A 80 5.44 -15.21 -3.10
C LEU A 80 6.86 -15.27 -2.54
N ALA A 81 7.04 -15.58 -1.25
CA ALA A 81 8.34 -15.69 -0.62
C ALA A 81 9.24 -16.73 -1.33
N LYS A 82 8.67 -17.90 -1.63
CA LYS A 82 9.35 -18.95 -2.38
C LYS A 82 9.80 -18.46 -3.75
N ARG A 83 8.89 -17.85 -4.53
CA ARG A 83 9.20 -17.40 -5.90
C ARG A 83 10.19 -16.24 -5.91
N LEU A 84 10.09 -15.31 -4.97
CA LEU A 84 11.08 -14.23 -4.83
C LEU A 84 12.46 -14.78 -4.53
N GLY A 85 12.58 -15.78 -3.64
CA GLY A 85 13.85 -16.45 -3.35
C GLY A 85 14.43 -17.19 -4.57
N GLU A 86 13.59 -17.69 -5.48
CA GLU A 86 14.01 -18.33 -6.74
C GLU A 86 14.42 -17.30 -7.81
N LEU A 87 13.74 -16.14 -7.86
CA LEU A 87 13.88 -15.13 -8.92
C LEU A 87 14.86 -14.01 -8.59
N THR A 88 15.18 -13.81 -7.30
CA THR A 88 15.98 -12.69 -6.82
C THR A 88 17.07 -13.18 -5.86
N ARG A 89 17.89 -12.25 -5.33
CA ARG A 89 18.85 -12.55 -4.27
C ARG A 89 18.29 -12.25 -2.86
N LEU A 90 17.02 -11.89 -2.77
CA LEU A 90 16.37 -11.61 -1.49
C LEU A 90 16.22 -12.91 -0.69
N THR A 91 16.60 -12.85 0.57
CA THR A 91 16.31 -13.93 1.52
C THR A 91 15.04 -13.56 2.26
N LEU A 92 14.00 -14.36 2.09
CA LEU A 92 12.71 -14.14 2.75
C LEU A 92 12.52 -15.14 3.88
N VAL A 93 11.92 -14.68 4.97
CA VAL A 93 11.38 -15.56 6.00
C VAL A 93 10.23 -16.34 5.38
N PRO A 94 10.23 -17.69 5.44
CA PRO A 94 9.19 -18.50 4.83
C PRO A 94 7.78 -18.21 5.39
N ASP A 95 7.69 -18.02 6.73
CA ASP A 95 6.43 -17.78 7.40
C ASP A 95 6.14 -16.28 7.48
N PRO A 96 5.02 -15.80 6.89
CA PRO A 96 4.65 -14.40 6.94
C PRO A 96 4.23 -13.98 8.36
N ALA A 97 4.54 -12.76 8.72
CA ALA A 97 4.04 -12.16 9.94
C ALA A 97 2.56 -11.76 9.79
N ARG A 98 1.83 -11.78 10.91
CA ARG A 98 0.48 -11.22 11.02
C ARG A 98 0.52 -10.06 12.00
N ARG A 99 0.12 -8.87 11.58
CA ARG A 99 0.20 -7.65 12.40
C ARG A 99 -1.08 -6.82 12.29
N ARG A 100 -1.51 -6.25 13.40
CA ARG A 100 -2.48 -5.14 13.39
C ARG A 100 -1.75 -3.83 13.15
N PHE A 101 -2.45 -2.80 12.68
CA PHE A 101 -1.85 -1.48 12.49
C PHE A 101 -1.27 -0.89 13.80
N THR A 102 -1.80 -1.30 14.96
CA THR A 102 -1.33 -0.86 16.28
C THR A 102 -0.18 -1.71 16.84
N ALA A 103 0.36 -2.66 16.09
CA ALA A 103 1.48 -3.47 16.54
C ALA A 103 2.73 -2.60 16.77
N PRO A 104 3.42 -2.76 17.90
CA PRO A 104 4.56 -1.90 18.25
C PRO A 104 5.77 -2.09 17.34
N ASP A 105 5.86 -3.22 16.68
CA ASP A 105 6.92 -3.62 15.75
C ASP A 105 6.55 -3.38 14.27
N LEU A 106 5.51 -2.58 14.00
CA LEU A 106 5.04 -2.36 12.62
C LEU A 106 6.13 -1.76 11.72
N GLY A 107 6.99 -0.92 12.29
CA GLY A 107 8.11 -0.30 11.61
C GLY A 107 9.22 -1.26 11.17
N ASP A 108 9.22 -2.51 11.65
CA ASP A 108 10.20 -3.53 11.24
C ASP A 108 9.89 -4.12 9.85
N TYR A 109 8.70 -3.82 9.31
CA TYR A 109 8.24 -4.33 8.01
C TYR A 109 8.21 -3.20 6.98
N PRO A 110 9.03 -3.26 5.92
CA PRO A 110 9.04 -2.22 4.88
C PRO A 110 7.75 -2.18 4.07
N LEU A 111 7.03 -3.31 4.00
CA LEU A 111 5.80 -3.47 3.24
C LEU A 111 4.77 -4.28 4.04
N LEU A 112 3.55 -3.74 4.11
CA LEU A 112 2.38 -4.42 4.65
C LEU A 112 1.46 -4.83 3.51
N PHE A 113 0.94 -6.06 3.59
CA PHE A 113 -0.09 -6.59 2.70
C PHE A 113 -1.46 -6.57 3.37
N MET A 114 -2.48 -6.14 2.65
CA MET A 114 -3.87 -6.15 3.10
C MET A 114 -4.76 -6.65 1.97
N SER A 115 -5.61 -7.64 2.23
CA SER A 115 -6.55 -8.21 1.27
C SER A 115 -7.99 -7.90 1.66
N ASP A 116 -8.91 -7.83 0.70
CA ASP A 116 -10.37 -7.77 0.83
C ASP A 116 -10.92 -6.70 1.80
N PRO A 117 -10.46 -5.42 1.71
CA PRO A 117 -10.81 -4.36 2.68
C PRO A 117 -12.23 -3.81 2.52
N GLY A 118 -13.02 -4.33 1.59
CA GLY A 118 -14.36 -3.81 1.25
C GLY A 118 -15.31 -3.71 2.44
N TYR A 119 -15.12 -4.55 3.46
CA TYR A 119 -15.93 -4.59 4.68
C TYR A 119 -15.18 -4.18 5.94
N MET A 120 -13.99 -3.61 5.82
CA MET A 120 -13.15 -3.25 6.96
C MET A 120 -13.84 -2.30 7.93
N ARG A 121 -13.53 -2.49 9.22
CA ARG A 121 -13.79 -1.57 10.31
C ARG A 121 -12.45 -1.18 10.95
N TYR A 122 -12.34 0.05 11.34
CA TYR A 122 -11.11 0.60 11.93
C TYR A 122 -11.42 1.51 13.12
N THR A 123 -10.41 1.79 13.90
CA THR A 123 -10.40 2.75 14.99
C THR A 123 -9.53 3.95 14.62
N THR A 124 -9.70 5.07 15.34
CA THR A 124 -8.84 6.25 15.18
C THR A 124 -7.38 5.91 15.48
N GLU A 125 -7.13 5.07 16.48
CA GLU A 125 -5.79 4.61 16.84
C GLU A 125 -5.12 3.84 15.68
N GLU A 126 -5.85 2.96 15.02
CA GLU A 126 -5.33 2.25 13.84
C GLU A 126 -5.01 3.20 12.68
N ALA A 127 -5.85 4.22 12.46
CA ALA A 127 -5.58 5.22 11.44
C ALA A 127 -4.35 6.08 11.76
N GLU A 128 -4.17 6.48 13.02
CA GLU A 128 -3.00 7.24 13.49
C GLU A 128 -1.72 6.41 13.39
N SER A 129 -1.78 5.14 13.78
CA SER A 129 -0.64 4.21 13.71
C SER A 129 -0.21 3.97 12.26
N LEU A 130 -1.16 3.72 11.35
CA LEU A 130 -0.85 3.57 9.92
C LEU A 130 -0.29 4.87 9.33
N ARG A 131 -0.82 6.04 9.72
CA ARG A 131 -0.26 7.34 9.30
C ARG A 131 1.20 7.45 9.68
N ALA A 132 1.53 7.17 10.94
CA ALA A 132 2.89 7.22 11.43
C ALA A 132 3.80 6.25 10.67
N TYR A 133 3.34 5.02 10.42
CA TYR A 133 4.06 4.02 9.65
C TYR A 133 4.39 4.51 8.22
N LEU A 134 3.38 5.03 7.50
CA LEU A 134 3.55 5.52 6.13
C LEU A 134 4.46 6.75 6.07
N GLN A 135 4.33 7.67 7.04
CA GLN A 135 5.18 8.87 7.11
C GLN A 135 6.64 8.56 7.45
N ASN A 136 6.89 7.45 8.14
CA ASN A 136 8.23 6.99 8.50
C ASN A 136 8.87 6.05 7.44
N GLY A 137 8.33 6.02 6.22
CA GLY A 137 8.94 5.27 5.11
C GLY A 137 8.29 3.92 4.83
N GLY A 138 7.34 3.47 5.64
CA GLY A 138 6.59 2.25 5.40
C GLY A 138 5.71 2.33 4.14
N PHE A 139 5.31 1.18 3.62
CA PHE A 139 4.49 1.05 2.43
C PHE A 139 3.32 0.10 2.68
N LEU A 140 2.12 0.43 2.17
CA LEU A 140 0.94 -0.43 2.24
C LEU A 140 0.52 -0.85 0.84
N TRP A 141 0.39 -2.17 0.61
CA TRP A 141 -0.24 -2.72 -0.58
C TRP A 141 -1.56 -3.38 -0.23
N VAL A 142 -2.64 -2.86 -0.81
CA VAL A 142 -4.01 -3.36 -0.63
C VAL A 142 -4.50 -3.98 -1.91
N ASP A 143 -5.07 -5.18 -1.82
CA ASP A 143 -5.50 -5.97 -2.96
C ASP A 143 -6.86 -6.62 -2.72
N ASP A 144 -7.39 -7.29 -3.73
CA ASP A 144 -8.64 -8.05 -3.71
C ASP A 144 -9.82 -7.21 -3.22
N PHE A 145 -10.14 -6.15 -3.96
CA PHE A 145 -11.38 -5.42 -3.81
C PHE A 145 -11.85 -4.87 -5.15
N TRP A 146 -13.17 -4.93 -5.31
CA TRP A 146 -13.78 -4.75 -6.61
C TRP A 146 -14.88 -3.69 -6.57
N GLY A 147 -14.82 -2.80 -7.54
CA GLY A 147 -15.86 -1.81 -7.76
C GLY A 147 -15.88 -0.65 -6.77
N ASP A 148 -16.89 0.20 -6.96
CA ASP A 148 -16.94 1.51 -6.29
C ASP A 148 -17.26 1.42 -4.80
N ALA A 149 -18.10 0.46 -4.39
CA ALA A 149 -18.54 0.37 -3.00
C ALA A 149 -17.44 -0.14 -2.05
N GLU A 150 -16.65 -1.11 -2.50
CA GLU A 150 -15.52 -1.64 -1.73
C GLU A 150 -14.40 -0.61 -1.67
N TRP A 151 -14.08 0.01 -2.81
CA TRP A 151 -13.14 1.12 -2.84
C TRP A 151 -13.54 2.25 -1.90
N ALA A 152 -14.79 2.70 -1.94
CA ALA A 152 -15.27 3.78 -1.07
C ALA A 152 -15.20 3.43 0.42
N SER A 153 -15.27 2.14 0.77
CA SER A 153 -15.07 1.67 2.15
C SER A 153 -13.62 1.87 2.58
N PHE A 154 -12.67 1.44 1.77
CA PHE A 154 -11.24 1.61 2.03
C PHE A 154 -10.83 3.10 1.98
N GLU A 155 -11.33 3.86 1.02
CA GLU A 155 -11.02 5.28 0.89
C GLU A 155 -11.45 6.10 2.13
N ARG A 156 -12.57 5.75 2.79
CA ARG A 156 -12.96 6.40 4.06
C ARG A 156 -11.88 6.23 5.13
N PHE A 157 -11.32 5.04 5.26
CA PHE A 157 -10.21 4.79 6.15
C PHE A 157 -8.99 5.63 5.78
N MET A 158 -8.60 5.62 4.51
CA MET A 158 -7.44 6.37 4.04
C MET A 158 -7.60 7.89 4.20
N ARG A 159 -8.81 8.43 4.18
CA ARG A 159 -9.06 9.85 4.49
C ARG A 159 -8.79 10.20 5.95
N GLU A 160 -8.94 9.24 6.87
CA GLU A 160 -8.51 9.44 8.27
C GLU A 160 -7.00 9.24 8.42
N VAL A 161 -6.43 8.27 7.72
CA VAL A 161 -4.98 8.03 7.71
C VAL A 161 -4.22 9.22 7.11
N LEU A 162 -4.64 9.68 5.94
CA LEU A 162 -3.97 10.72 5.15
C LEU A 162 -4.96 11.83 4.75
N PRO A 163 -5.41 12.69 5.68
CA PRO A 163 -6.50 13.64 5.44
C PRO A 163 -6.21 14.69 4.36
N ASN A 164 -4.95 14.94 4.08
CA ASN A 164 -4.51 15.92 3.08
C ASN A 164 -4.12 15.29 1.75
N ASN A 165 -4.18 13.97 1.63
CA ASN A 165 -3.81 13.25 0.42
C ASN A 165 -5.03 12.56 -0.19
N HIS A 166 -5.16 12.65 -1.50
CA HIS A 166 -6.17 11.93 -2.25
C HIS A 166 -5.48 10.89 -3.13
N TRP A 167 -6.15 9.75 -3.33
CA TRP A 167 -5.66 8.78 -4.29
C TRP A 167 -5.68 9.35 -5.70
N ARG A 168 -4.77 8.88 -6.51
CA ARG A 168 -4.78 9.05 -7.96
C ARG A 168 -4.41 7.75 -8.63
N GLU A 169 -4.85 7.55 -9.85
CA GLU A 169 -4.41 6.40 -10.63
C GLU A 169 -2.88 6.52 -10.84
N VAL A 170 -2.18 5.43 -10.58
CA VAL A 170 -0.75 5.32 -10.88
C VAL A 170 -0.64 5.03 -12.38
N PRO A 171 -0.09 5.95 -13.17
CA PRO A 171 -0.06 5.78 -14.61
C PRO A 171 0.89 4.65 -15.01
N ILE A 172 0.63 4.02 -16.14
CA ILE A 172 1.38 2.83 -16.56
C ILE A 172 2.87 3.11 -16.81
N ASP A 173 3.26 4.34 -17.08
CA ASP A 173 4.65 4.77 -17.23
C ASP A 173 5.36 5.05 -15.89
N HIS A 174 4.67 4.85 -14.75
CA HIS A 174 5.28 4.98 -13.44
C HIS A 174 6.33 3.88 -13.21
N PRO A 175 7.50 4.19 -12.58
CA PRO A 175 8.58 3.23 -12.37
C PRO A 175 8.17 1.90 -11.74
N ILE A 176 7.13 1.86 -10.89
CA ILE A 176 6.64 0.62 -10.26
C ILE A 176 6.23 -0.45 -11.27
N PHE A 177 5.81 -0.07 -12.49
CA PHE A 177 5.44 -1.00 -13.56
C PHE A 177 6.64 -1.47 -14.39
N HIS A 178 7.84 -0.89 -14.16
CA HIS A 178 9.03 -1.08 -15.00
C HIS A 178 10.29 -1.39 -14.20
N THR A 179 10.17 -1.66 -12.89
CA THR A 179 11.34 -1.84 -12.01
C THR A 179 12.19 -3.05 -12.40
N VAL A 180 11.56 -4.19 -12.71
CA VAL A 180 12.20 -5.43 -13.14
C VAL A 180 11.54 -5.99 -14.39
N PHE A 181 10.22 -6.02 -14.40
CA PHE A 181 9.40 -6.50 -15.51
C PHE A 181 8.62 -5.33 -16.11
N GLU A 182 8.50 -5.35 -17.44
CA GLU A 182 7.72 -4.35 -18.17
C GLU A 182 6.25 -4.74 -18.20
N PHE A 183 5.37 -3.78 -17.84
CA PHE A 183 3.93 -3.89 -17.97
C PHE A 183 3.41 -2.82 -18.94
N GLU A 184 2.59 -3.23 -19.88
CA GLU A 184 1.88 -2.32 -20.79
C GLU A 184 0.48 -1.95 -20.28
N GLU A 185 -0.07 -2.76 -19.36
CA GLU A 185 -1.34 -2.54 -18.69
C GLU A 185 -1.34 -3.17 -17.29
N MET A 186 -2.26 -2.73 -16.43
CA MET A 186 -2.46 -3.36 -15.13
C MET A 186 -3.07 -4.74 -15.31
N PRO A 187 -2.46 -5.83 -14.80
CA PRO A 187 -3.02 -7.16 -14.94
C PRO A 187 -4.32 -7.29 -14.15
N GLN A 188 -5.33 -7.89 -14.78
CA GLN A 188 -6.59 -8.23 -14.15
C GLN A 188 -6.63 -9.72 -13.86
N ILE A 189 -6.59 -10.06 -12.60
CA ILE A 189 -6.57 -11.42 -12.06
C ILE A 189 -7.91 -11.65 -11.35
N PRO A 190 -8.72 -12.62 -11.72
CA PRO A 190 -9.93 -12.96 -10.99
C PRO A 190 -9.67 -14.14 -10.07
N ALA A 191 -10.54 -14.34 -9.08
CA ALA A 191 -10.57 -15.59 -8.36
C ALA A 191 -10.69 -16.78 -9.33
N ARG A 192 -9.97 -17.85 -9.03
CA ARG A 192 -9.91 -19.04 -9.90
C ARG A 192 -11.30 -19.56 -10.32
N SER A 193 -12.27 -19.49 -9.42
CA SER A 193 -13.63 -19.98 -9.69
C SER A 193 -14.31 -19.25 -10.85
N PHE A 194 -14.02 -17.95 -11.06
CA PHE A 194 -14.56 -17.16 -12.16
C PHE A 194 -13.75 -17.36 -13.44
N ALA A 195 -12.43 -17.37 -13.33
CA ALA A 195 -11.54 -17.66 -14.45
C ALA A 195 -11.87 -19.01 -15.12
N SER A 196 -12.17 -20.05 -14.33
CA SER A 196 -12.46 -21.39 -14.84
C SER A 196 -13.84 -21.51 -15.51
N ARG A 197 -14.80 -20.64 -15.18
CA ARG A 197 -16.17 -20.73 -15.70
C ARG A 197 -16.40 -20.07 -17.06
N GLY A 198 -15.44 -19.36 -17.60
CA GLY A 198 -15.61 -18.68 -18.88
C GLY A 198 -14.40 -17.92 -19.34
N GLY A 199 -13.26 -18.06 -18.64
CA GLY A 199 -12.02 -17.34 -18.97
C GLY A 199 -12.12 -15.84 -18.73
N PHE A 200 -13.03 -15.42 -17.84
CA PHE A 200 -13.17 -14.01 -17.46
C PHE A 200 -11.94 -13.55 -16.68
N THR A 201 -11.59 -12.29 -16.87
CA THR A 201 -10.58 -11.61 -16.07
C THR A 201 -11.23 -10.74 -14.99
N ALA A 202 -12.43 -10.20 -15.26
CA ALA A 202 -13.23 -9.49 -14.27
C ALA A 202 -14.17 -10.44 -13.53
N GLU A 203 -14.34 -10.21 -12.25
CA GLU A 203 -15.33 -10.91 -11.45
C GLU A 203 -16.73 -10.38 -11.66
N PRO A 204 -17.79 -11.17 -11.44
CA PRO A 204 -19.14 -10.71 -11.68
C PRO A 204 -19.63 -9.77 -10.59
N ALA A 205 -20.30 -8.68 -10.97
CA ALA A 205 -20.77 -7.64 -10.06
C ALA A 205 -21.67 -8.13 -8.91
N TRP A 206 -22.39 -9.24 -9.10
CA TRP A 206 -23.26 -9.82 -8.05
C TRP A 206 -22.51 -10.45 -6.88
N PHE A 207 -21.20 -10.72 -7.07
CA PHE A 207 -20.35 -11.32 -6.04
C PHE A 207 -19.81 -10.27 -5.07
N HIS A 208 -19.76 -9.01 -5.48
CA HIS A 208 -19.17 -7.92 -4.73
C HIS A 208 -20.22 -7.04 -4.05
N ARG A 209 -19.72 -6.15 -3.18
CA ARG A 209 -20.56 -5.16 -2.50
C ARG A 209 -21.20 -4.21 -3.49
N TYR A 210 -22.51 -4.02 -3.35
CA TYR A 210 -23.27 -3.16 -4.26
C TYR A 210 -23.30 -1.69 -3.77
N PRO A 211 -23.23 -0.71 -4.65
CA PRO A 211 -23.06 -0.82 -6.10
C PRO A 211 -21.61 -1.14 -6.50
N ALA A 212 -21.45 -2.16 -7.32
CA ALA A 212 -20.11 -2.59 -7.75
C ALA A 212 -19.50 -1.64 -8.80
N GLY A 213 -20.31 -0.95 -9.62
CA GLY A 213 -19.78 -0.09 -10.68
C GLY A 213 -19.18 -0.87 -11.86
N ASP A 214 -18.20 -0.27 -12.53
CA ASP A 214 -17.50 -0.92 -13.65
C ASP A 214 -16.31 -1.74 -13.14
N LEU A 215 -16.35 -3.04 -13.37
CA LEU A 215 -15.33 -4.01 -12.98
C LEU A 215 -14.44 -4.44 -14.15
N SER A 216 -14.66 -3.91 -15.35
CA SER A 216 -14.00 -4.39 -16.57
C SER A 216 -12.53 -4.04 -16.67
N ARG A 217 -12.06 -3.07 -15.87
CA ARG A 217 -10.68 -2.56 -15.94
C ARG A 217 -10.01 -2.60 -14.57
N ALA A 218 -8.89 -3.29 -14.50
CA ALA A 218 -7.99 -3.20 -13.35
C ALA A 218 -7.23 -1.87 -13.35
N THR A 219 -7.02 -1.31 -12.17
CA THR A 219 -6.24 -0.09 -11.97
C THR A 219 -5.36 -0.20 -10.74
N MET A 220 -4.20 0.44 -10.75
CA MET A 220 -3.43 0.72 -9.54
C MET A 220 -3.74 2.14 -9.08
N ARG A 221 -4.21 2.30 -7.86
CA ARG A 221 -4.52 3.59 -7.23
C ARG A 221 -3.51 3.85 -6.14
N GLY A 222 -2.88 5.03 -6.15
CA GLY A 222 -1.78 5.35 -5.25
C GLY A 222 -2.05 6.56 -4.37
N TYR A 223 -1.47 6.54 -3.17
CA TYR A 223 -1.37 7.68 -2.26
C TYR A 223 0.08 8.15 -2.21
N PHE A 224 0.30 9.42 -2.47
CA PHE A 224 1.62 10.02 -2.58
C PHE A 224 1.80 11.06 -1.49
N ASP A 225 3.01 11.21 -0.96
CA ASP A 225 3.36 12.31 -0.08
C ASP A 225 3.64 13.62 -0.85
N SER A 226 4.04 14.68 -0.12
CA SER A 226 4.34 15.99 -0.70
C SER A 226 5.54 15.97 -1.65
N ASP A 227 6.45 15.04 -1.45
CA ASP A 227 7.69 14.91 -2.23
C ASP A 227 7.51 14.00 -3.45
N GLY A 228 6.32 13.42 -3.59
CA GLY A 228 5.94 12.52 -4.68
C GLY A 228 6.29 11.06 -4.45
N ARG A 229 6.72 10.68 -3.24
CA ARG A 229 6.94 9.27 -2.87
C ARG A 229 5.59 8.56 -2.79
N LEU A 230 5.49 7.40 -3.39
CA LEU A 230 4.32 6.53 -3.31
C LEU A 230 4.34 5.81 -1.94
N MET A 231 3.34 6.07 -1.10
CA MET A 231 3.22 5.53 0.25
C MET A 231 2.33 4.31 0.35
N ALA A 232 1.30 4.25 -0.47
CA ALA A 232 0.36 3.13 -0.49
C ALA A 232 -0.21 2.92 -1.88
N ILE A 233 -0.50 1.67 -2.22
CA ILE A 233 -1.21 1.30 -3.44
C ILE A 233 -2.42 0.43 -3.12
N GLY A 234 -3.47 0.60 -3.93
CA GLY A 234 -4.59 -0.32 -4.03
C GLY A 234 -4.67 -0.87 -5.44
N THR A 235 -4.56 -2.18 -5.59
CA THR A 235 -4.77 -2.88 -6.86
C THR A 235 -6.27 -3.19 -6.97
N HIS A 236 -6.97 -2.34 -7.73
CA HIS A 236 -8.43 -2.28 -7.77
C HIS A 236 -8.99 -2.99 -9.00
N ASN A 237 -10.08 -3.73 -8.85
CA ASN A 237 -10.69 -4.61 -9.85
C ASN A 237 -9.74 -5.72 -10.31
N THR A 238 -8.97 -6.26 -9.40
CA THR A 238 -8.05 -7.38 -9.63
C THR A 238 -7.71 -8.02 -8.29
N ASP A 239 -7.29 -9.27 -8.33
CA ASP A 239 -6.90 -10.10 -7.20
C ASP A 239 -5.51 -10.67 -7.46
N ILE A 240 -4.49 -9.83 -7.25
CA ILE A 240 -3.10 -10.20 -7.46
C ILE A 240 -2.70 -11.33 -6.50
N PHE A 241 -3.22 -11.30 -5.26
CA PHE A 241 -2.84 -12.25 -4.22
C PHE A 241 -3.42 -13.64 -4.50
N ASP A 242 -4.63 -13.75 -5.08
CA ASP A 242 -5.17 -15.05 -5.55
C ASP A 242 -4.27 -15.66 -6.64
N GLY A 243 -3.66 -14.83 -7.47
CA GLY A 243 -2.67 -15.29 -8.46
C GLY A 243 -1.44 -15.96 -7.83
N TRP A 244 -1.03 -15.58 -6.62
CA TRP A 244 0.02 -16.27 -5.86
C TRP A 244 -0.55 -17.47 -5.11
N GLU A 245 -1.69 -17.31 -4.41
CA GLU A 245 -2.30 -18.38 -3.63
C GLU A 245 -2.60 -19.59 -4.49
N ARG A 246 -3.15 -19.38 -5.67
CA ARG A 246 -3.70 -20.41 -6.56
C ARG A 246 -2.72 -20.94 -7.61
N GLU A 247 -1.42 -20.73 -7.47
CA GLU A 247 -0.43 -21.18 -8.46
C GLU A 247 -0.50 -22.70 -8.77
N ALA A 248 -0.92 -23.50 -7.78
CA ALA A 248 -0.98 -24.95 -7.90
C ALA A 248 -2.26 -25.49 -8.60
N TYR A 249 -3.21 -24.63 -8.95
CA TYR A 249 -4.49 -25.06 -9.52
C TYR A 249 -4.45 -25.50 -10.98
N GLY A 250 -3.27 -25.57 -11.58
CA GLY A 250 -3.02 -26.09 -12.91
C GLY A 250 -2.28 -25.11 -13.82
N SER A 251 -1.61 -25.64 -14.83
CA SER A 251 -0.74 -24.86 -15.72
C SER A 251 -1.48 -23.71 -16.42
N TRP A 252 -2.74 -23.91 -16.79
CA TRP A 252 -3.55 -22.88 -17.45
C TRP A 252 -3.74 -21.61 -16.58
N TYR A 253 -3.95 -21.77 -15.25
CA TYR A 253 -4.09 -20.63 -14.33
C TYR A 253 -2.72 -20.01 -14.07
N PHE A 254 -1.72 -20.84 -13.81
CA PHE A 254 -0.36 -20.40 -13.58
C PHE A 254 0.18 -19.56 -14.75
N GLU A 255 0.10 -20.08 -15.97
CA GLU A 255 0.62 -19.41 -17.16
C GLU A 255 -0.11 -18.10 -17.46
N ARG A 256 -1.41 -18.05 -17.23
CA ARG A 256 -2.23 -16.91 -17.59
C ARG A 256 -2.26 -15.82 -16.52
N PHE A 257 -2.35 -16.20 -15.23
CA PHE A 257 -2.61 -15.30 -14.11
C PHE A 257 -1.45 -15.26 -13.12
N SER A 258 -1.02 -16.40 -12.56
CA SER A 258 0.02 -16.42 -11.54
C SER A 258 1.33 -15.80 -12.01
N THR A 259 1.73 -16.01 -13.25
CA THR A 259 2.94 -15.40 -13.83
C THR A 259 2.87 -13.87 -13.82
N GLN A 260 1.72 -13.27 -14.12
CA GLN A 260 1.54 -11.82 -14.08
C GLN A 260 1.55 -11.30 -12.64
N SER A 261 0.90 -12.04 -11.73
CA SER A 261 0.89 -11.71 -10.30
C SER A 261 2.29 -11.73 -9.69
N TYR A 262 3.12 -12.74 -10.00
CA TYR A 262 4.53 -12.78 -9.54
C TYR A 262 5.37 -11.65 -10.12
N ARG A 263 5.22 -11.34 -11.40
CA ARG A 263 5.92 -10.20 -12.01
C ARG A 263 5.56 -8.89 -11.31
N MET A 264 4.26 -8.68 -10.99
CA MET A 264 3.81 -7.52 -10.23
C MET A 264 4.38 -7.52 -8.82
N GLY A 265 4.37 -8.65 -8.12
CA GLY A 265 4.97 -8.79 -6.79
C GLY A 265 6.45 -8.43 -6.75
N VAL A 266 7.23 -8.91 -7.73
CA VAL A 266 8.66 -8.56 -7.87
C VAL A 266 8.83 -7.07 -8.12
N ASN A 267 8.04 -6.48 -9.01
CA ASN A 267 8.12 -5.05 -9.31
C ASN A 267 7.81 -4.20 -8.08
N VAL A 268 6.68 -4.46 -7.41
CA VAL A 268 6.27 -3.69 -6.22
C VAL A 268 7.30 -3.80 -5.10
N LEU A 269 7.74 -5.02 -4.78
CA LEU A 269 8.76 -5.22 -3.74
C LEU A 269 10.07 -4.54 -4.08
N THR A 270 10.57 -4.68 -5.31
CA THR A 270 11.79 -4.01 -5.72
C THR A 270 11.63 -2.50 -5.67
N TYR A 271 10.50 -1.96 -6.13
CA TYR A 271 10.20 -0.53 -6.05
C TYR A 271 10.26 -0.03 -4.60
N VAL A 272 9.54 -0.70 -3.67
CA VAL A 272 9.49 -0.32 -2.25
C VAL A 272 10.87 -0.37 -1.58
N LEU A 273 11.70 -1.33 -1.94
CA LEU A 273 13.04 -1.48 -1.35
C LEU A 273 14.09 -0.52 -1.95
N THR A 274 13.77 0.18 -3.05
CA THR A 274 14.74 1.03 -3.77
C THR A 274 14.32 2.50 -3.88
N HIS A 275 13.12 2.87 -3.47
CA HIS A 275 12.55 4.22 -3.54
C HIS A 275 11.95 4.63 -2.21
#